data_97c5c208cd426c2110f98766b0810446
#
_entry.id   97c5c208cd426c2110f98766b0810446
#
_cell.length_a   1.000
_cell.length_b   1.000
_cell.length_c   1.000
_cell.angle_alpha   90.00
_cell.angle_beta   90.00
_cell.angle_gamma   90.00
#
_symmetry.space_group_name_H-M   'P 1'
#
loop_
_entity.id
_entity.type
_entity.pdbx_description
1 polymer ?
#
loop_
_entity_poly.entity_id
_entity_poly.type
_entity_poly.pdbx_seq_one_letter_code
_entity_poly.pdbx_strand_id
1 'polypeptide(L)'
;MRHWVDSGLERIGALLLPPRCVLCGGRGQPPCLDLCRDCESSLQPADEPACMPDQGSLRRSFAPFAYASPLDHLVHVLKYRGQLATARVLGTLLAGHVARRGLHQGIDVIVPVPLHPMRHAERGFNQSAEIARHLGRCLRLPVDESLATRQRATPPQVGLHLLQRRRNLRRAFAVGPATGRRVALVDDVTTTGTTLQELANLLVQAGATAVDGWCVARADRHSIRSGTLLEPSPPAGRMR
;
A
#
# COMPACT_ATOMS: atom_id res chain seq x y z
N MET A 1 -8.77 -29.07 2.11
CA MET A 1 -9.39 -29.25 3.44
C MET A 1 -8.90 -28.30 4.55
N ARG A 2 -7.91 -27.41 4.32
CA ARG A 2 -7.40 -26.46 5.35
C ARG A 2 -8.15 -25.13 5.45
N HIS A 3 -8.99 -24.77 4.48
CA HIS A 3 -9.65 -23.44 4.40
C HIS A 3 -10.89 -23.25 5.30
N TRP A 4 -11.46 -24.30 5.87
CA TRP A 4 -12.64 -24.19 6.75
C TRP A 4 -12.30 -23.93 8.21
N VAL A 5 -11.08 -24.26 8.63
CA VAL A 5 -10.65 -24.12 10.03
C VAL A 5 -10.31 -22.66 10.34
N ASP A 6 -9.66 -21.95 9.39
CA ASP A 6 -9.24 -20.56 9.59
C ASP A 6 -10.42 -19.60 9.72
N SER A 7 -11.48 -19.77 8.91
CA SER A 7 -12.67 -18.91 8.97
C SER A 7 -13.52 -19.11 10.24
N GLY A 8 -13.51 -20.32 10.83
CA GLY A 8 -14.18 -20.62 12.08
C GLY A 8 -13.50 -20.01 13.30
N LEU A 9 -12.18 -20.13 13.36
CA LEU A 9 -11.35 -19.57 14.44
C LEU A 9 -11.35 -18.03 14.41
N GLU A 10 -11.31 -17.39 13.26
CA GLU A 10 -11.43 -15.94 13.12
C GLU A 10 -12.81 -15.43 13.60
N ARG A 11 -13.89 -16.15 13.32
CA ARG A 11 -15.24 -15.81 13.79
C ARG A 11 -15.39 -15.95 15.31
N ILE A 12 -14.85 -17.03 15.89
CA ILE A 12 -14.86 -17.25 17.34
C ILE A 12 -13.95 -16.21 18.02
N GLY A 13 -12.77 -15.94 17.46
CA GLY A 13 -11.87 -14.90 17.93
C GLY A 13 -12.50 -13.50 17.90
N ALA A 14 -13.26 -13.16 16.85
CA ALA A 14 -13.98 -11.90 16.75
C ALA A 14 -15.16 -11.76 17.73
N LEU A 15 -15.71 -12.86 18.22
CA LEU A 15 -16.74 -12.88 19.26
C LEU A 15 -16.13 -12.59 20.65
N LEU A 16 -14.94 -13.14 20.91
CA LEU A 16 -14.25 -13.00 22.20
C LEU A 16 -13.45 -11.69 22.28
N LEU A 17 -12.88 -11.24 21.17
CA LEU A 17 -12.07 -10.03 21.04
C LEU A 17 -12.54 -9.25 19.79
N PRO A 18 -13.64 -8.48 19.90
CA PRO A 18 -14.15 -7.72 18.77
C PRO A 18 -13.11 -6.71 18.27
N PRO A 19 -13.01 -6.53 16.93
CA PRO A 19 -12.07 -5.56 16.36
C PRO A 19 -12.32 -4.16 16.95
N ARG A 20 -11.23 -3.45 17.23
CA ARG A 20 -11.27 -2.07 17.70
C ARG A 20 -10.79 -1.12 16.63
N CYS A 21 -11.52 -0.03 16.46
CA CYS A 21 -11.16 0.99 15.47
C CYS A 21 -9.80 1.62 15.80
N VAL A 22 -8.86 1.55 14.87
CA VAL A 22 -7.50 2.10 15.02
C VAL A 22 -7.46 3.62 15.07
N LEU A 23 -8.54 4.31 14.65
CA LEU A 23 -8.66 5.77 14.69
C LEU A 23 -9.32 6.28 15.95
N CYS A 24 -10.49 5.76 16.32
CA CYS A 24 -11.27 6.30 17.43
C CYS A 24 -11.32 5.38 18.67
N GLY A 25 -10.78 4.16 18.60
CA GLY A 25 -10.82 3.19 19.69
C GLY A 25 -12.19 2.52 19.91
N GLY A 26 -13.22 2.92 19.17
CA GLY A 26 -14.55 2.33 19.22
C GLY A 26 -14.60 0.93 18.63
N ARG A 27 -15.82 0.35 18.47
CA ARG A 27 -15.99 -0.97 17.89
C ARG A 27 -15.73 -0.94 16.39
N GLY A 28 -14.82 -1.80 15.91
CA GLY A 28 -14.57 -2.01 14.49
C GLY A 28 -15.66 -2.80 13.78
N GLN A 29 -15.48 -3.10 12.51
CA GLN A 29 -16.45 -3.84 11.70
C GLN A 29 -16.12 -5.34 11.69
N PRO A 30 -17.07 -6.19 12.14
CA PRO A 30 -16.90 -7.64 12.05
C PRO A 30 -16.76 -8.10 10.58
N PRO A 31 -16.07 -9.21 10.30
CA PRO A 31 -15.41 -10.07 11.29
C PRO A 31 -14.00 -9.61 11.68
N CYS A 32 -13.32 -8.77 10.88
CA CYS A 32 -11.88 -8.53 11.04
C CYS A 32 -11.38 -7.12 10.67
N LEU A 33 -12.27 -6.14 10.43
CA LEU A 33 -11.82 -4.80 10.09
C LEU A 33 -11.71 -3.93 11.35
N ASP A 34 -10.47 -3.57 11.72
CA ASP A 34 -10.19 -2.66 12.85
C ASP A 34 -10.45 -1.19 12.48
N LEU A 35 -11.59 -0.93 11.86
CA LEU A 35 -12.07 0.40 11.50
C LEU A 35 -13.60 0.41 11.63
N CYS A 36 -14.16 1.42 12.31
CA CYS A 36 -15.61 1.60 12.37
C CYS A 36 -16.14 2.28 11.09
N ARG A 37 -17.44 2.19 10.84
CA ARG A 37 -18.07 2.76 9.63
C ARG A 37 -17.89 4.27 9.54
N ASP A 38 -18.02 5.00 10.65
CA ASP A 38 -17.89 6.44 10.66
C ASP A 38 -16.46 6.88 10.30
N CYS A 39 -15.44 6.20 10.84
CA CYS A 39 -14.06 6.44 10.46
C CYS A 39 -13.74 6.00 9.03
N GLU A 40 -14.34 4.93 8.53
CA GLU A 40 -14.21 4.54 7.13
C GLU A 40 -14.83 5.57 6.19
N SER A 41 -16.03 6.08 6.52
CA SER A 41 -16.71 7.10 5.70
C SER A 41 -16.01 8.46 5.72
N SER A 42 -15.15 8.72 6.72
CA SER A 42 -14.33 9.93 6.77
C SER A 42 -13.09 9.89 5.89
N LEU A 43 -12.74 8.70 5.34
CA LEU A 43 -11.62 8.58 4.41
C LEU A 43 -11.98 9.26 3.08
N GLN A 44 -11.15 10.22 2.66
CA GLN A 44 -11.39 10.96 1.44
C GLN A 44 -11.06 10.09 0.21
N PRO A 45 -11.99 9.93 -0.75
CA PRO A 45 -11.67 9.28 -2.02
C PRO A 45 -10.65 10.12 -2.80
N ALA A 46 -9.84 9.48 -3.63
CA ALA A 46 -9.00 10.21 -4.58
C ALA A 46 -9.89 10.88 -5.65
N ASP A 47 -9.55 12.13 -6.04
CA ASP A 47 -10.31 12.92 -7.03
C ASP A 47 -10.43 12.21 -8.37
N GLU A 48 -9.42 11.44 -8.73
CA GLU A 48 -9.48 10.46 -9.81
C GLU A 48 -9.08 9.09 -9.26
N PRO A 49 -10.03 8.22 -8.89
CA PRO A 49 -9.72 6.81 -8.60
C PRO A 49 -9.35 6.09 -9.90
N ALA A 50 -8.78 6.81 -10.86
CA ALA A 50 -8.50 6.36 -12.19
C ALA A 50 -7.43 5.29 -12.16
N CYS A 51 -7.78 4.15 -12.74
CA CYS A 51 -6.80 3.34 -13.43
C CYS A 51 -6.20 4.19 -14.55
N MET A 52 -5.25 5.07 -14.22
CA MET A 52 -4.55 5.86 -15.22
C MET A 52 -3.81 4.89 -16.13
N PRO A 53 -4.04 4.88 -17.44
CA PRO A 53 -3.14 4.23 -18.35
C PRO A 53 -1.81 4.95 -18.23
N ASP A 54 -0.85 4.32 -17.56
CA ASP A 54 0.47 4.89 -17.46
C ASP A 54 1.21 4.73 -18.80
N GLN A 55 2.01 5.73 -19.14
CA GLN A 55 2.86 5.66 -20.31
C GLN A 55 4.07 4.81 -19.97
N GLY A 56 4.23 3.64 -20.62
CA GLY A 56 5.39 2.78 -20.45
C GLY A 56 5.07 1.35 -20.02
N SER A 57 5.89 0.75 -19.18
CA SER A 57 5.77 -0.64 -18.73
C SER A 57 4.73 -0.86 -17.64
N LEU A 58 4.32 0.20 -16.93
CA LEU A 58 3.22 0.13 -15.98
C LEU A 58 1.89 0.25 -16.74
N ARG A 59 1.12 -0.83 -16.76
CA ARG A 59 -0.13 -0.91 -17.54
C ARG A 59 -1.21 0.03 -16.97
N ARG A 60 -1.32 0.10 -15.66
CA ARG A 60 -2.25 0.98 -14.93
C ARG A 60 -1.78 1.17 -13.50
N SER A 61 -2.12 2.29 -12.91
CA SER A 61 -1.93 2.56 -11.48
C SER A 61 -3.26 2.92 -10.83
N PHE A 62 -3.49 2.41 -9.62
CA PHE A 62 -4.73 2.57 -8.89
C PHE A 62 -4.47 2.97 -7.44
N ALA A 63 -5.15 4.00 -6.96
CA ALA A 63 -5.15 4.42 -5.57
C ALA A 63 -6.57 4.92 -5.21
N PRO A 64 -7.30 4.24 -4.30
CA PRO A 64 -8.69 4.58 -3.99
C PRO A 64 -8.84 5.85 -3.16
N PHE A 65 -7.81 6.26 -2.39
CA PHE A 65 -7.93 7.35 -1.45
C PHE A 65 -6.96 8.50 -1.74
N ALA A 66 -7.36 9.71 -1.38
CA ALA A 66 -6.46 10.84 -1.23
C ALA A 66 -5.56 10.66 -0.01
N TYR A 67 -4.30 11.08 -0.11
CA TYR A 67 -3.40 11.13 1.05
C TYR A 67 -3.69 12.38 1.88
N ALA A 68 -4.76 12.31 2.66
CA ALA A 68 -5.27 13.37 3.52
C ALA A 68 -5.78 12.79 4.84
N SER A 69 -6.06 13.65 5.82
CA SER A 69 -6.62 13.20 7.11
C SER A 69 -7.99 12.52 6.91
N PRO A 70 -8.24 11.38 7.59
CA PRO A 70 -7.41 10.75 8.61
C PRO A 70 -6.48 9.64 8.08
N LEU A 71 -6.41 9.40 6.75
CA LEU A 71 -5.62 8.32 6.17
C LEU A 71 -4.10 8.54 6.33
N ASP A 72 -3.65 9.79 6.25
CA ASP A 72 -2.27 10.20 6.50
C ASP A 72 -1.80 9.78 7.89
N HIS A 73 -2.67 9.94 8.90
CA HIS A 73 -2.41 9.47 10.27
C HIS A 73 -2.23 7.93 10.32
N LEU A 74 -3.10 7.17 9.65
CA LEU A 74 -2.96 5.70 9.58
C LEU A 74 -1.61 5.29 8.98
N VAL A 75 -1.25 5.89 7.86
CA VAL A 75 0.04 5.61 7.19
C VAL A 75 1.22 6.02 8.08
N HIS A 76 1.12 7.15 8.79
CA HIS A 76 2.14 7.61 9.73
C HIS A 76 2.32 6.64 10.90
N VAL A 77 1.23 6.22 11.53
CA VAL A 77 1.23 5.27 12.66
C VAL A 77 1.84 3.93 12.22
N LEU A 78 1.50 3.44 11.02
CA LEU A 78 2.13 2.25 10.47
C LEU A 78 3.64 2.45 10.31
N LYS A 79 4.07 3.56 9.67
CA LYS A 79 5.49 3.82 9.35
C LYS A 79 6.39 4.02 10.56
N TYR A 80 5.89 4.66 11.62
CA TYR A 80 6.73 5.15 12.71
C TYR A 80 6.41 4.54 14.08
N ARG A 81 5.23 3.93 14.26
CA ARG A 81 4.85 3.25 15.50
C ARG A 81 4.73 1.74 15.37
N GLY A 82 4.93 1.18 14.18
CA GLY A 82 4.90 -0.27 13.94
C GLY A 82 3.54 -0.92 14.23
N GLN A 83 2.43 -0.16 14.21
CA GLN A 83 1.12 -0.70 14.53
C GLN A 83 0.58 -1.53 13.37
N LEU A 84 0.87 -2.83 13.36
CA LEU A 84 0.53 -3.76 12.28
C LEU A 84 -0.99 -3.92 12.04
N ALA A 85 -1.83 -3.64 13.07
CA ALA A 85 -3.28 -3.59 12.90
C ALA A 85 -3.68 -2.57 11.80
N THR A 86 -2.94 -1.46 11.69
CA THR A 86 -3.15 -0.47 10.63
C THR A 86 -2.84 -1.02 9.24
N ALA A 87 -1.81 -1.86 9.08
CA ALA A 87 -1.53 -2.53 7.80
C ALA A 87 -2.68 -3.45 7.39
N ARG A 88 -3.30 -4.15 8.35
CA ARG A 88 -4.50 -4.96 8.12
C ARG A 88 -5.66 -4.11 7.61
N VAL A 89 -5.93 -2.97 8.24
CA VAL A 89 -6.97 -2.01 7.80
C VAL A 89 -6.70 -1.56 6.36
N LEU A 90 -5.51 -1.02 6.10
CA LEU A 90 -5.13 -0.49 4.79
C LEU A 90 -5.18 -1.56 3.68
N GLY A 91 -4.66 -2.76 3.97
CA GLY A 91 -4.69 -3.89 3.04
C GLY A 91 -6.10 -4.39 2.74
N THR A 92 -6.98 -4.45 3.76
CA THR A 92 -8.38 -4.87 3.61
C THR A 92 -9.19 -3.83 2.81
N LEU A 93 -9.02 -2.55 3.09
CA LEU A 93 -9.66 -1.47 2.33
C LEU A 93 -9.23 -1.48 0.86
N LEU A 94 -7.92 -1.57 0.60
CA LEU A 94 -7.40 -1.67 -0.76
C LEU A 94 -7.95 -2.89 -1.49
N ALA A 95 -8.01 -4.05 -0.82
CA ALA A 95 -8.58 -5.28 -1.39
C ALA A 95 -10.04 -5.10 -1.81
N GLY A 96 -10.85 -4.49 -0.97
CA GLY A 96 -12.26 -4.21 -1.28
C GLY A 96 -12.40 -3.33 -2.54
N HIS A 97 -11.55 -2.30 -2.69
CA HIS A 97 -11.58 -1.43 -3.87
C HIS A 97 -11.06 -2.12 -5.13
N VAL A 98 -9.98 -2.91 -5.03
CA VAL A 98 -9.42 -3.71 -6.13
C VAL A 98 -10.42 -4.77 -6.61
N ALA A 99 -11.07 -5.48 -5.68
CA ALA A 99 -12.06 -6.51 -5.98
C ALA A 99 -13.29 -5.94 -6.69
N ARG A 100 -13.87 -4.85 -6.16
CA ARG A 100 -15.05 -4.19 -6.77
C ARG A 100 -14.83 -3.73 -8.21
N ARG A 101 -13.58 -3.41 -8.57
CA ARG A 101 -13.21 -2.99 -9.93
C ARG A 101 -12.69 -4.14 -10.80
N GLY A 102 -12.64 -5.37 -10.28
CA GLY A 102 -12.11 -6.52 -11.01
C GLY A 102 -10.62 -6.42 -11.36
N LEU A 103 -9.86 -5.53 -10.69
CA LEU A 103 -8.45 -5.26 -11.03
C LEU A 103 -7.52 -6.45 -10.73
N HIS A 104 -7.92 -7.33 -9.82
CA HIS A 104 -7.19 -8.54 -9.44
C HIS A 104 -7.28 -9.66 -10.47
N GLN A 105 -8.24 -9.58 -11.41
CA GLN A 105 -8.46 -10.64 -12.40
C GLN A 105 -7.26 -10.78 -13.33
N GLY A 106 -6.75 -12.01 -13.39
CA GLY A 106 -5.59 -12.37 -14.19
C GLY A 106 -4.26 -11.82 -13.66
N ILE A 107 -4.19 -11.37 -12.41
CA ILE A 107 -2.92 -11.14 -11.70
C ILE A 107 -2.44 -12.47 -11.12
N ASP A 108 -1.17 -12.79 -11.35
CA ASP A 108 -0.58 -14.04 -10.87
C ASP A 108 0.11 -13.86 -9.51
N VAL A 109 0.65 -12.67 -9.24
CA VAL A 109 1.43 -12.41 -8.02
C VAL A 109 1.39 -10.94 -7.62
N ILE A 110 1.34 -10.71 -6.31
CA ILE A 110 1.50 -9.39 -5.68
C ILE A 110 2.97 -9.25 -5.25
N VAL A 111 3.57 -8.10 -5.58
CA VAL A 111 4.95 -7.77 -5.20
C VAL A 111 4.96 -6.44 -4.45
N PRO A 112 5.32 -6.44 -3.16
CA PRO A 112 5.43 -5.19 -2.42
C PRO A 112 6.63 -4.37 -2.91
N VAL A 113 6.47 -3.05 -2.98
CA VAL A 113 7.59 -2.15 -3.25
C VAL A 113 8.63 -2.29 -2.13
N PRO A 114 9.90 -2.63 -2.49
CA PRO A 114 10.92 -2.88 -1.48
C PRO A 114 11.37 -1.59 -0.79
N LEU A 115 11.46 -1.66 0.53
CA LEU A 115 11.91 -0.56 1.36
C LEU A 115 13.43 -0.39 1.27
N HIS A 116 13.89 0.84 1.44
CA HIS A 116 15.32 1.14 1.53
C HIS A 116 15.98 0.40 2.73
N PRO A 117 17.17 -0.23 2.58
CA PRO A 117 17.79 -1.00 3.66
C PRO A 117 17.94 -0.24 4.99
N MET A 118 18.36 1.04 4.96
CA MET A 118 18.43 1.86 6.17
C MET A 118 17.07 2.05 6.83
N ARG A 119 16.03 2.32 6.05
CA ARG A 119 14.67 2.46 6.59
C ARG A 119 14.12 1.13 7.08
N HIS A 120 14.55 0.01 6.48
CA HIS A 120 14.20 -1.31 6.97
C HIS A 120 14.88 -1.59 8.33
N ALA A 121 16.14 -1.20 8.49
CA ALA A 121 16.85 -1.31 9.76
C ALA A 121 16.24 -0.40 10.84
N GLU A 122 15.83 0.83 10.49
CA GLU A 122 15.18 1.77 11.41
C GLU A 122 13.78 1.31 11.86
N ARG A 123 12.99 0.72 10.94
CA ARG A 123 11.59 0.37 11.17
C ARG A 123 11.38 -1.08 11.60
N GLY A 124 12.31 -1.97 11.27
CA GLY A 124 12.21 -3.40 11.50
C GLY A 124 11.30 -4.16 10.52
N PHE A 125 10.56 -3.47 9.65
CA PHE A 125 9.63 -4.07 8.69
C PHE A 125 9.42 -3.18 7.45
N ASN A 126 8.87 -3.78 6.38
CA ASN A 126 8.43 -3.08 5.17
C ASN A 126 6.90 -2.89 5.20
N GLN A 127 6.44 -1.64 5.31
CA GLN A 127 5.00 -1.31 5.35
C GLN A 127 4.24 -1.82 4.12
N SER A 128 4.82 -1.72 2.93
CA SER A 128 4.20 -2.20 1.69
C SER A 128 4.06 -3.72 1.68
N ALA A 129 4.99 -4.46 2.31
CA ALA A 129 4.90 -5.90 2.49
C ALA A 129 3.78 -6.29 3.46
N GLU A 130 3.66 -5.59 4.59
CA GLU A 130 2.56 -5.84 5.54
C GLU A 130 1.18 -5.61 4.90
N ILE A 131 1.02 -4.50 4.16
CA ILE A 131 -0.21 -4.21 3.40
C ILE A 131 -0.46 -5.31 2.36
N ALA A 132 0.57 -5.69 1.59
CA ALA A 132 0.47 -6.71 0.54
C ALA A 132 0.06 -8.08 1.07
N ARG A 133 0.55 -8.50 2.25
CA ARG A 133 0.15 -9.77 2.88
C ARG A 133 -1.35 -9.81 3.21
N HIS A 134 -1.91 -8.70 3.73
CA HIS A 134 -3.34 -8.61 4.00
C HIS A 134 -4.18 -8.54 2.73
N LEU A 135 -3.75 -7.73 1.76
CA LEU A 135 -4.35 -7.65 0.44
C LEU A 135 -4.39 -9.02 -0.26
N GLY A 136 -3.26 -9.74 -0.26
CA GLY A 136 -3.14 -11.04 -0.89
C GLY A 136 -4.06 -12.09 -0.27
N ARG A 137 -4.18 -12.11 1.07
CA ARG A 137 -5.15 -12.99 1.76
C ARG A 137 -6.58 -12.69 1.34
N CYS A 138 -6.98 -11.41 1.30
CA CYS A 138 -8.34 -11.00 0.91
C CYS A 138 -8.66 -11.37 -0.55
N LEU A 139 -7.69 -11.19 -1.47
CA LEU A 139 -7.86 -11.45 -2.90
C LEU A 139 -7.50 -12.90 -3.30
N ARG A 140 -6.96 -13.70 -2.37
CA ARG A 140 -6.44 -15.05 -2.61
C ARG A 140 -5.34 -15.07 -3.68
N LEU A 141 -4.48 -14.06 -3.66
CA LEU A 141 -3.32 -13.95 -4.54
C LEU A 141 -2.03 -14.20 -3.75
N PRO A 142 -1.05 -14.90 -4.32
CA PRO A 142 0.25 -15.08 -3.69
C PRO A 142 1.00 -13.73 -3.61
N VAL A 143 1.80 -13.59 -2.55
CA VAL A 143 2.68 -12.44 -2.35
C VAL A 143 4.13 -12.91 -2.42
N ASP A 144 4.92 -12.31 -3.30
CA ASP A 144 6.35 -12.60 -3.46
C ASP A 144 7.16 -11.35 -3.07
N GLU A 145 7.72 -11.37 -1.86
CA GLU A 145 8.55 -10.30 -1.33
C GLU A 145 9.98 -10.33 -1.84
N SER A 146 10.39 -11.46 -2.45
CA SER A 146 11.74 -11.69 -2.96
C SER A 146 11.92 -11.29 -4.42
N LEU A 147 10.83 -11.21 -5.20
CA LEU A 147 10.87 -10.91 -6.63
C LEU A 147 11.45 -9.52 -6.92
N ALA A 148 11.29 -8.57 -6.02
CA ALA A 148 11.89 -7.24 -6.13
C ALA A 148 12.67 -6.90 -4.85
N THR A 149 13.89 -6.41 -5.01
CA THR A 149 14.76 -6.00 -3.90
C THR A 149 15.34 -4.61 -4.16
N ARG A 150 15.68 -3.89 -3.09
CA ARG A 150 16.34 -2.59 -3.19
C ARG A 150 17.80 -2.70 -2.77
N GLN A 151 18.71 -2.51 -3.73
CA GLN A 151 20.14 -2.75 -3.56
C GLN A 151 20.94 -1.55 -3.05
N ARG A 152 20.47 -0.31 -3.26
CA ARG A 152 21.24 0.90 -2.92
C ARG A 152 20.47 1.88 -2.05
N ALA A 153 21.21 2.48 -1.11
CA ALA A 153 20.84 3.68 -0.41
C ALA A 153 20.85 4.88 -1.37
N THR A 154 19.68 5.30 -1.84
CA THR A 154 19.58 6.64 -2.43
C THR A 154 19.21 7.60 -1.31
N PRO A 155 19.96 8.71 -1.10
CA PRO A 155 19.66 9.67 -0.03
C PRO A 155 18.23 10.19 -0.12
N PRO A 156 17.61 10.60 1.00
CA PRO A 156 16.31 11.28 0.99
C PRO A 156 16.44 12.52 0.12
N GLN A 157 15.69 12.57 -0.98
CA GLN A 157 15.83 13.62 -1.98
C GLN A 157 14.78 14.70 -1.74
N VAL A 158 14.96 15.47 -0.66
CA VAL A 158 14.28 16.75 -0.50
C VAL A 158 14.99 17.73 -1.44
N GLY A 159 14.29 18.23 -2.47
CA GLY A 159 14.79 19.30 -3.34
C GLY A 159 15.39 18.93 -4.70
N LEU A 160 15.48 17.67 -5.11
CA LEU A 160 16.06 17.30 -6.41
C LEU A 160 15.04 17.32 -7.56
N HIS A 161 15.48 17.81 -8.74
CA HIS A 161 14.71 17.81 -9.97
C HIS A 161 14.31 16.41 -10.43
N LEU A 162 13.14 16.28 -11.11
CA LEU A 162 12.54 15.03 -11.60
C LEU A 162 13.51 14.13 -12.39
N LEU A 163 14.41 14.72 -13.18
CA LEU A 163 15.40 13.99 -13.99
C LEU A 163 16.49 13.32 -13.12
N GLN A 164 16.90 13.94 -12.02
CA GLN A 164 17.86 13.34 -11.09
C GLN A 164 17.22 12.21 -10.27
N ARG A 165 15.92 12.34 -9.89
CA ARG A 165 15.16 11.25 -9.25
C ARG A 165 15.10 10.02 -10.14
N ARG A 166 14.83 10.16 -11.44
CA ARG A 166 14.83 9.06 -12.41
C ARG A 166 16.19 8.37 -12.54
N ARG A 167 17.30 9.14 -12.63
CA ARG A 167 18.66 8.57 -12.72
C ARG A 167 19.06 7.78 -11.47
N ASN A 168 18.71 8.29 -10.29
CA ASN A 168 19.05 7.65 -9.01
C ASN A 168 18.22 6.37 -8.75
N LEU A 169 16.98 6.30 -9.27
CA LEU A 169 16.11 5.12 -9.12
C LEU A 169 16.49 3.97 -10.08
N ARG A 170 17.00 4.25 -11.29
CA ARG A 170 17.36 3.23 -12.30
C ARG A 170 18.36 2.16 -11.83
N ARG A 171 19.10 2.40 -10.73
CA ARG A 171 20.05 1.43 -10.14
C ARG A 171 19.72 1.08 -8.69
N ALA A 172 18.53 1.48 -8.22
CA ALA A 172 18.14 1.27 -6.83
C ALA A 172 17.52 -0.10 -6.60
N PHE A 173 16.92 -0.69 -7.63
CA PHE A 173 16.18 -1.93 -7.55
C PHE A 173 16.82 -3.04 -8.39
N ALA A 174 16.65 -4.28 -7.94
CA ALA A 174 16.87 -5.49 -8.70
C ALA A 174 15.60 -6.33 -8.64
N VAL A 175 15.33 -7.08 -9.72
CA VAL A 175 14.19 -7.99 -9.81
C VAL A 175 14.67 -9.37 -10.25
N GLY A 176 14.01 -10.40 -9.73
CA GLY A 176 14.18 -11.77 -10.20
C GLY A 176 13.43 -12.05 -11.51
N PRO A 177 13.54 -13.28 -12.05
CA PRO A 177 12.85 -13.68 -13.26
C PRO A 177 11.32 -13.63 -13.09
N ALA A 178 10.64 -12.92 -14.00
CA ALA A 178 9.19 -12.71 -13.97
C ALA A 178 8.49 -13.24 -15.24
N THR A 179 9.13 -14.16 -15.98
CA THR A 179 8.68 -14.67 -17.28
C THR A 179 7.24 -15.15 -17.25
N GLY A 180 6.42 -14.59 -18.14
CA GLY A 180 5.02 -14.94 -18.33
C GLY A 180 4.07 -14.42 -17.23
N ARG A 181 4.57 -13.83 -16.15
CA ARG A 181 3.76 -13.39 -15.01
C ARG A 181 3.09 -12.05 -15.25
N ARG A 182 1.88 -11.91 -14.70
CA ARG A 182 1.16 -10.65 -14.55
C ARG A 182 1.29 -10.20 -13.09
N VAL A 183 2.00 -9.12 -12.85
CA VAL A 183 2.44 -8.66 -11.53
C VAL A 183 1.60 -7.48 -11.06
N ALA A 184 1.19 -7.46 -9.79
CA ALA A 184 0.68 -6.28 -9.13
C ALA A 184 1.70 -5.75 -8.11
N LEU A 185 2.27 -4.57 -8.38
CA LEU A 185 3.11 -3.85 -7.42
C LEU A 185 2.23 -3.20 -6.37
N VAL A 186 2.60 -3.33 -5.09
CA VAL A 186 1.85 -2.71 -3.97
C VAL A 186 2.72 -1.73 -3.20
N ASP A 187 2.19 -0.52 -2.99
CA ASP A 187 2.82 0.50 -2.13
C ASP A 187 1.77 1.17 -1.22
N ASP A 188 2.22 1.87 -0.19
CA ASP A 188 1.33 2.61 0.70
C ASP A 188 0.83 3.92 0.05
N VAL A 189 1.72 4.78 -0.40
CA VAL A 189 1.39 6.09 -0.98
C VAL A 189 2.15 6.33 -2.27
N THR A 190 1.44 6.72 -3.30
CA THR A 190 2.05 7.19 -4.56
C THR A 190 1.89 8.69 -4.72
N THR A 191 2.88 9.34 -5.32
CA THR A 191 2.86 10.75 -5.69
C THR A 191 2.90 10.91 -7.21
N THR A 192 4.06 10.65 -7.78
CA THR A 192 4.32 10.72 -9.23
C THR A 192 4.31 9.35 -9.91
N GLY A 193 4.16 8.27 -9.16
CA GLY A 193 4.26 6.92 -9.69
C GLY A 193 5.67 6.48 -10.11
N THR A 194 6.69 7.33 -9.95
CA THR A 194 8.05 7.07 -10.48
C THR A 194 8.64 5.76 -9.95
N THR A 195 8.42 5.41 -8.69
CA THR A 195 8.91 4.15 -8.09
C THR A 195 8.25 2.94 -8.75
N LEU A 196 6.92 2.99 -8.92
CA LEU A 196 6.16 1.93 -9.57
C LEU A 196 6.59 1.76 -11.03
N GLN A 197 6.79 2.87 -11.74
CA GLN A 197 7.22 2.87 -13.13
C GLN A 197 8.62 2.24 -13.31
N GLU A 198 9.58 2.58 -12.45
CA GLU A 198 10.93 1.99 -12.52
C GLU A 198 10.91 0.50 -12.22
N LEU A 199 10.13 0.05 -11.21
CA LEU A 199 9.97 -1.37 -10.93
C LEU A 199 9.24 -2.11 -12.07
N ALA A 200 8.20 -1.48 -12.66
CA ALA A 200 7.50 -2.05 -13.81
C ALA A 200 8.43 -2.23 -15.02
N ASN A 201 9.29 -1.24 -15.31
CA ASN A 201 10.28 -1.34 -16.36
C ASN A 201 11.21 -2.54 -16.15
N LEU A 202 11.71 -2.74 -14.93
CA LEU A 202 12.59 -3.85 -14.61
C LEU A 202 11.87 -5.20 -14.72
N LEU A 203 10.63 -5.30 -14.21
CA LEU A 203 9.83 -6.52 -14.27
C LEU A 203 9.48 -6.93 -15.71
N VAL A 204 9.12 -5.96 -16.57
CA VAL A 204 8.88 -6.24 -17.99
C VAL A 204 10.18 -6.71 -18.68
N GLN A 205 11.33 -6.08 -18.38
CA GLN A 205 12.63 -6.54 -18.86
C GLN A 205 12.98 -7.96 -18.37
N ALA A 206 12.51 -8.32 -17.17
CA ALA A 206 12.66 -9.67 -16.60
C ALA A 206 11.59 -10.67 -17.09
N GLY A 207 10.77 -10.28 -18.08
CA GLY A 207 9.82 -11.17 -18.77
C GLY A 207 8.38 -11.11 -18.26
N ALA A 208 8.01 -10.16 -17.39
CA ALA A 208 6.62 -9.97 -17.00
C ALA A 208 5.77 -9.54 -18.21
N THR A 209 4.59 -10.13 -18.36
CA THR A 209 3.65 -9.84 -19.46
C THR A 209 2.81 -8.60 -19.20
N ALA A 210 2.57 -8.26 -17.92
CA ALA A 210 1.90 -7.03 -17.52
C ALA A 210 2.27 -6.69 -16.08
N VAL A 211 2.33 -5.38 -15.79
CA VAL A 211 2.56 -4.88 -14.43
C VAL A 211 1.52 -3.81 -14.11
N ASP A 212 0.79 -4.02 -13.03
CA ASP A 212 -0.15 -3.05 -12.44
C ASP A 212 0.46 -2.46 -11.15
N GLY A 213 0.08 -1.24 -10.79
CA GLY A 213 0.45 -0.63 -9.50
C GLY A 213 -0.79 -0.37 -8.65
N TRP A 214 -0.80 -0.85 -7.40
CA TRP A 214 -1.87 -0.61 -6.43
C TRP A 214 -1.31 0.07 -5.19
N CYS A 215 -1.79 1.28 -4.92
CA CYS A 215 -1.44 2.04 -3.73
C CYS A 215 -2.67 2.27 -2.86
N VAL A 216 -2.48 2.44 -1.56
CA VAL A 216 -3.58 2.80 -0.68
C VAL A 216 -4.03 4.22 -0.97
N ALA A 217 -3.08 5.15 -1.11
CA ALA A 217 -3.38 6.55 -1.32
C ALA A 217 -2.54 7.20 -2.43
N ARG A 218 -3.09 8.29 -2.98
CA ARG A 218 -2.38 9.23 -3.84
C ARG A 218 -2.19 10.55 -3.11
N ALA A 219 -0.97 11.06 -3.08
CA ALA A 219 -0.68 12.40 -2.61
C ALA A 219 -0.60 13.37 -3.80
N ASP A 220 -1.38 14.46 -3.74
CA ASP A 220 -1.36 15.48 -4.77
C ASP A 220 -0.07 16.31 -4.73
N ARG A 221 0.33 16.82 -5.89
CA ARG A 221 1.53 17.67 -6.00
C ARG A 221 1.43 18.97 -5.20
N HIS A 222 0.21 19.45 -4.96
CA HIS A 222 -0.02 20.65 -4.17
C HIS A 222 0.17 20.42 -2.66
N SER A 223 -0.26 19.29 -2.12
CA SER A 223 -0.09 18.92 -0.72
C SER A 223 1.40 18.78 -0.32
N ILE A 224 2.26 18.44 -1.27
CA ILE A 224 3.71 18.32 -1.04
C ILE A 224 4.40 19.68 -0.91
N ARG A 225 3.89 20.72 -1.59
CA ARG A 225 4.49 22.08 -1.57
C ARG A 225 4.14 22.87 -0.31
N SER A 226 3.01 22.60 0.31
CA SER A 226 2.53 23.32 1.51
C SER A 226 3.13 22.82 2.84
N GLY A 227 4.08 21.89 2.81
CA GLY A 227 4.73 21.41 4.05
C GLY A 227 3.83 20.60 5.00
N THR A 228 2.55 20.43 4.67
CA THR A 228 1.53 19.76 5.50
C THR A 228 1.80 18.25 5.71
N LEU A 229 2.77 17.70 4.99
CA LEU A 229 3.14 16.28 5.07
C LEU A 229 4.09 15.93 6.23
N LEU A 230 4.52 16.89 7.05
CA LEU A 230 5.54 16.67 8.08
C LEU A 230 5.02 16.71 9.52
N GLU A 231 3.82 17.24 9.77
CA GLU A 231 3.25 17.21 11.11
C GLU A 231 1.87 16.54 11.12
N PRO A 232 1.64 15.54 11.97
CA PRO A 232 0.31 14.95 12.14
C PRO A 232 -0.60 15.98 12.78
N SER A 233 -1.75 16.26 12.17
CA SER A 233 -2.81 17.01 12.83
C SER A 233 -3.19 16.31 14.14
N PRO A 234 -3.32 17.03 15.27
CA PRO A 234 -3.72 16.42 16.51
C PRO A 234 -5.11 15.80 16.37
N PRO A 235 -5.39 14.67 17.03
CA PRO A 235 -6.70 14.04 16.99
C PRO A 235 -7.74 15.04 17.47
N ALA A 236 -8.83 15.17 16.72
CA ALA A 236 -9.97 16.01 17.07
C ALA A 236 -10.41 15.67 18.51
N GLY A 237 -10.33 16.65 19.37
CA GLY A 237 -10.59 16.51 20.80
C GLY A 237 -11.98 15.93 21.04
N ARG A 238 -12.07 15.02 22.01
CA ARG A 238 -13.33 14.56 22.57
C ARG A 238 -14.11 15.78 23.07
N MET A 239 -15.16 16.14 22.37
CA MET A 239 -16.23 16.91 23.01
C MET A 239 -16.91 15.98 24.03
N ARG A 240 -16.92 16.42 25.26
CA ARG A 240 -17.63 15.80 26.39
C ARG A 240 -19.13 15.83 26.17
#